data_d862244f0a551c888e5f6a49605b7601
#
_entry.id   d862244f0a551c888e5f6a49605b7601
#
_cell.length_a   1.000
_cell.length_b   1.000
_cell.length_c   1.000
_cell.angle_alpha   90.00
_cell.angle_beta   90.00
_cell.angle_gamma   90.00
#
_symmetry.space_group_name_H-M   'P 1'
#
loop_
_entity.id
_entity.type
_entity.pdbx_description
1 polymer ?
#
loop_
_entity_poly.entity_id
_entity_poly.type
_entity_poly.pdbx_seq_one_letter_code
_entity_poly.pdbx_strand_id
1 'polypeptide(L)'
;PIGEAKGDWQWLQALAKQMGSTQLDWQNSEAVFDEMASVTPAYKAMSYSKLEQNYGLQWPCNDENPEGTSILHSQSFPIGKAKLLPVNYTDVDEAADSEYPLQLTTNRLHFHYGCGSMTRSSPLLERETPPGVLFINPVDANNLNIAHQGAISVESRRGYLETRAMITNDVPVGLVSMPYHFKEAPSNQLTNTAQDPVTKMPELKACAVLVKPLPAGQEPRPVQELQQDS
;
A
#
# COMPACT_ATOMS: atom_id res chain seq x y z
N PRO A 1 4.28 -22.67 -9.46
CA PRO A 1 4.52 -22.61 -8.00
C PRO A 1 5.70 -23.49 -7.59
N ILE A 2 6.38 -23.15 -6.50
CA ILE A 2 7.52 -23.91 -5.97
C ILE A 2 7.03 -24.86 -4.88
N GLY A 3 7.52 -26.11 -4.89
CA GLY A 3 7.16 -27.12 -3.90
C GLY A 3 5.67 -27.45 -3.91
N GLU A 4 5.02 -27.38 -2.75
CA GLU A 4 3.59 -27.65 -2.58
C GLU A 4 2.68 -26.42 -2.76
N ALA A 5 3.25 -25.26 -3.13
CA ALA A 5 2.46 -24.07 -3.40
C ALA A 5 1.50 -24.32 -4.58
N LYS A 6 0.32 -23.70 -4.50
CA LYS A 6 -0.73 -23.81 -5.52
C LYS A 6 -1.13 -22.44 -6.00
N GLY A 7 -1.66 -22.35 -7.21
CA GLY A 7 -2.29 -21.12 -7.69
C GLY A 7 -3.54 -20.77 -6.89
N ASP A 8 -3.88 -19.47 -6.83
CA ASP A 8 -5.01 -18.97 -6.02
C ASP A 8 -6.33 -19.65 -6.38
N TRP A 9 -6.58 -19.88 -7.68
CA TRP A 9 -7.78 -20.57 -8.14
C TRP A 9 -7.87 -22.02 -7.64
N GLN A 10 -6.72 -22.72 -7.49
CA GLN A 10 -6.67 -24.08 -6.95
C GLN A 10 -7.04 -24.11 -5.46
N TRP A 11 -6.59 -23.09 -4.69
CA TRP A 11 -6.97 -22.94 -3.29
C TRP A 11 -8.45 -22.65 -3.13
N LEU A 12 -8.98 -21.73 -3.97
CA LEU A 12 -10.40 -21.39 -3.95
C LEU A 12 -11.27 -22.59 -4.30
N GLN A 13 -10.89 -23.37 -5.31
CA GLN A 13 -11.60 -24.59 -5.70
C GLN A 13 -11.55 -25.65 -4.58
N ALA A 14 -10.39 -25.85 -3.95
CA ALA A 14 -10.25 -26.80 -2.85
C ALA A 14 -11.11 -26.39 -1.64
N LEU A 15 -11.13 -25.08 -1.30
CA LEU A 15 -11.97 -24.55 -0.23
C LEU A 15 -13.47 -24.73 -0.56
N ALA A 16 -13.90 -24.39 -1.76
CA ALA A 16 -15.29 -24.54 -2.21
C ALA A 16 -15.73 -26.00 -2.09
N LYS A 17 -14.88 -26.94 -2.51
CA LYS A 17 -15.14 -28.39 -2.39
C LYS A 17 -15.30 -28.83 -0.93
N GLN A 18 -14.45 -28.35 -0.02
CA GLN A 18 -14.57 -28.64 1.41
C GLN A 18 -15.86 -28.07 2.03
N MET A 19 -16.35 -26.96 1.48
CA MET A 19 -17.64 -26.36 1.86
C MET A 19 -18.85 -27.01 1.19
N GLY A 20 -18.65 -28.09 0.42
CA GLY A 20 -19.73 -28.84 -0.27
C GLY A 20 -20.17 -28.25 -1.60
N SER A 21 -19.47 -27.26 -2.16
CA SER A 21 -19.76 -26.74 -3.49
C SER A 21 -19.12 -27.59 -4.57
N THR A 22 -19.86 -27.82 -5.66
CA THR A 22 -19.39 -28.50 -6.88
C THR A 22 -19.32 -27.57 -8.09
N GLN A 23 -19.51 -26.25 -7.89
CA GLN A 23 -19.58 -25.29 -8.97
C GLN A 23 -18.21 -24.92 -9.54
N LEU A 24 -17.16 -25.03 -8.75
CA LEU A 24 -15.80 -24.69 -9.18
C LEU A 24 -15.05 -25.99 -9.54
N ASP A 25 -14.92 -26.26 -10.84
CA ASP A 25 -14.21 -27.44 -11.37
C ASP A 25 -13.30 -27.05 -12.56
N TRP A 26 -12.41 -26.09 -12.29
CA TRP A 26 -11.47 -25.63 -13.31
C TRP A 26 -10.26 -26.56 -13.42
N GLN A 27 -9.81 -26.82 -14.64
CA GLN A 27 -8.66 -27.68 -14.91
C GLN A 27 -7.37 -26.87 -15.04
N ASN A 28 -7.46 -25.59 -15.40
CA ASN A 28 -6.34 -24.68 -15.62
C ASN A 28 -6.80 -23.22 -15.49
N SER A 29 -5.88 -22.28 -15.61
CA SER A 29 -6.17 -20.84 -15.56
C SER A 29 -6.95 -20.34 -16.76
N GLU A 30 -6.86 -21.01 -17.92
CA GLU A 30 -7.66 -20.70 -19.10
C GLU A 30 -9.15 -20.96 -18.84
N ALA A 31 -9.49 -22.09 -18.22
CA ALA A 31 -10.87 -22.40 -17.85
C ALA A 31 -11.46 -21.37 -16.86
N VAL A 32 -10.67 -20.87 -15.93
CA VAL A 32 -11.05 -19.77 -15.03
C VAL A 32 -11.32 -18.48 -15.83
N PHE A 33 -10.44 -18.18 -16.77
CA PHE A 33 -10.57 -16.99 -17.61
C PHE A 33 -11.80 -17.08 -18.55
N ASP A 34 -12.05 -18.23 -19.15
CA ASP A 34 -13.20 -18.46 -20.02
C ASP A 34 -14.53 -18.29 -19.26
N GLU A 35 -14.62 -18.81 -18.04
CA GLU A 35 -15.78 -18.58 -17.18
C GLU A 35 -15.93 -17.09 -16.84
N MET A 36 -14.85 -16.40 -16.44
CA MET A 36 -14.88 -14.97 -16.18
C MET A 36 -15.35 -14.18 -17.42
N ALA A 37 -14.82 -14.50 -18.59
CA ALA A 37 -15.19 -13.84 -19.84
C ALA A 37 -16.67 -14.10 -20.20
N SER A 38 -17.19 -15.30 -19.93
CA SER A 38 -18.58 -15.65 -20.19
C SER A 38 -19.60 -14.84 -19.38
N VAL A 39 -19.24 -14.46 -18.14
CA VAL A 39 -20.12 -13.72 -17.21
C VAL A 39 -19.82 -12.22 -17.15
N THR A 40 -18.76 -11.76 -17.83
CA THR A 40 -18.35 -10.35 -17.82
C THR A 40 -18.40 -9.77 -19.24
N PRO A 41 -19.43 -8.99 -19.61
CA PRO A 41 -19.60 -8.50 -20.99
C PRO A 41 -18.37 -7.80 -21.57
N ALA A 42 -17.61 -7.08 -20.73
CA ALA A 42 -16.43 -6.33 -21.16
C ALA A 42 -15.21 -7.23 -21.54
N TYR A 43 -15.26 -8.52 -21.22
CA TYR A 43 -14.23 -9.52 -21.56
C TYR A 43 -14.71 -10.57 -22.57
N LYS A 44 -15.98 -10.51 -22.99
CA LYS A 44 -16.67 -11.55 -23.75
C LYS A 44 -15.96 -12.00 -25.02
N ALA A 45 -15.24 -11.10 -25.68
CA ALA A 45 -14.50 -11.40 -26.92
C ALA A 45 -13.03 -11.78 -26.70
N MET A 46 -12.57 -11.84 -25.43
CA MET A 46 -11.23 -12.28 -25.09
C MET A 46 -11.14 -13.81 -24.98
N SER A 47 -10.00 -14.35 -25.35
CA SER A 47 -9.62 -15.75 -25.13
C SER A 47 -8.09 -15.84 -25.02
N TYR A 48 -7.58 -16.91 -24.42
CA TYR A 48 -6.13 -17.14 -24.35
C TYR A 48 -5.48 -17.14 -25.73
N SER A 49 -6.09 -17.80 -26.72
CA SER A 49 -5.56 -17.82 -28.08
C SER A 49 -5.44 -16.41 -28.68
N LYS A 50 -6.44 -15.55 -28.46
CA LYS A 50 -6.38 -14.15 -28.92
C LYS A 50 -5.31 -13.34 -28.17
N LEU A 51 -5.20 -13.54 -26.86
CA LEU A 51 -4.18 -12.86 -26.04
C LEU A 51 -2.76 -13.24 -26.49
N GLU A 52 -2.53 -14.51 -26.82
CA GLU A 52 -1.23 -14.98 -27.32
C GLU A 52 -0.92 -14.43 -28.72
N GLN A 53 -1.86 -14.44 -29.64
CA GLN A 53 -1.69 -13.94 -31.00
C GLN A 53 -1.41 -12.44 -31.06
N ASN A 54 -1.99 -11.65 -30.14
CA ASN A 54 -1.90 -10.20 -30.12
C ASN A 54 -0.95 -9.66 -29.04
N TYR A 55 -0.22 -10.52 -28.32
CA TYR A 55 0.61 -10.12 -27.17
C TYR A 55 -0.17 -9.33 -26.09
N GLY A 56 -1.45 -9.67 -25.92
CA GLY A 56 -2.39 -8.98 -25.05
C GLY A 56 -3.47 -8.23 -25.82
N LEU A 57 -4.56 -7.91 -25.13
CA LEU A 57 -5.68 -7.13 -25.65
C LEU A 57 -6.06 -6.04 -24.64
N GLN A 58 -6.39 -4.85 -25.15
CA GLN A 58 -6.83 -3.75 -24.31
C GLN A 58 -8.32 -3.86 -23.99
N TRP A 59 -8.64 -3.72 -22.72
CA TRP A 59 -10.01 -3.74 -22.21
C TRP A 59 -10.75 -2.41 -22.53
N PRO A 60 -12.06 -2.43 -22.76
CA PRO A 60 -12.94 -3.58 -23.00
C PRO A 60 -12.71 -4.26 -24.34
N CYS A 61 -12.90 -5.60 -24.35
CA CYS A 61 -12.84 -6.41 -25.55
C CYS A 61 -14.12 -7.26 -25.58
N ASN A 62 -15.09 -6.86 -26.39
CA ASN A 62 -16.45 -7.38 -26.42
C ASN A 62 -16.98 -7.49 -27.88
N ASP A 63 -18.26 -7.76 -28.05
CA ASP A 63 -18.86 -7.91 -29.37
C ASP A 63 -18.76 -6.63 -30.23
N GLU A 64 -18.74 -5.44 -29.59
CA GLU A 64 -18.61 -4.15 -30.29
C GLU A 64 -17.15 -3.84 -30.66
N ASN A 65 -16.22 -4.28 -29.84
CA ASN A 65 -14.79 -4.06 -30.01
C ASN A 65 -14.02 -5.38 -29.84
N PRO A 66 -14.16 -6.33 -30.81
CA PRO A 66 -13.60 -7.68 -30.68
C PRO A 66 -12.07 -7.73 -30.69
N GLU A 67 -11.41 -6.67 -31.17
CA GLU A 67 -9.94 -6.53 -31.17
C GLU A 67 -9.41 -5.68 -30.00
N GLY A 68 -10.31 -5.36 -29.05
CA GLY A 68 -9.99 -4.54 -27.89
C GLY A 68 -10.14 -3.04 -28.11
N THR A 69 -10.02 -2.27 -27.05
CA THR A 69 -10.27 -0.81 -27.02
C THR A 69 -9.00 -0.07 -26.66
N SER A 70 -8.31 0.51 -27.65
CA SER A 70 -7.04 1.24 -27.44
C SER A 70 -7.22 2.56 -26.70
N ILE A 71 -8.35 3.23 -26.86
CA ILE A 71 -8.66 4.51 -26.21
C ILE A 71 -10.06 4.42 -25.60
N LEU A 72 -10.15 4.49 -24.27
CA LEU A 72 -11.41 4.49 -23.55
C LEU A 72 -12.21 5.78 -23.81
N HIS A 73 -13.53 5.64 -23.90
CA HIS A 73 -14.45 6.78 -24.01
C HIS A 73 -14.17 7.74 -25.18
N SER A 74 -13.62 7.23 -26.29
CA SER A 74 -13.30 8.05 -27.49
C SER A 74 -14.51 8.71 -28.13
N GLN A 75 -15.70 8.12 -27.99
CA GLN A 75 -16.96 8.65 -28.54
C GLN A 75 -17.80 9.35 -27.47
N SER A 76 -17.99 8.71 -26.32
CA SER A 76 -18.81 9.23 -25.22
C SER A 76 -18.47 8.50 -23.91
N PHE A 77 -18.81 9.11 -22.78
CA PHE A 77 -18.83 8.40 -21.49
C PHE A 77 -20.10 7.58 -21.34
N PRO A 78 -20.11 6.49 -20.55
CA PRO A 78 -21.33 5.68 -20.29
C PRO A 78 -22.50 6.50 -19.74
N ILE A 79 -22.21 7.60 -19.05
CA ILE A 79 -23.19 8.55 -18.51
C ILE A 79 -23.46 9.74 -19.44
N GLY A 80 -23.01 9.68 -20.71
CA GLY A 80 -23.12 10.75 -21.69
C GLY A 80 -21.93 11.73 -21.59
N LYS A 81 -22.09 12.86 -20.93
CA LYS A 81 -21.02 13.83 -20.71
C LYS A 81 -20.37 13.62 -19.33
N ALA A 82 -19.09 13.91 -19.22
CA ALA A 82 -18.39 13.94 -17.94
C ALA A 82 -19.06 14.95 -16.99
N LYS A 83 -19.31 14.53 -15.76
CA LYS A 83 -19.86 15.40 -14.72
C LYS A 83 -18.73 16.16 -14.04
N LEU A 84 -18.73 17.48 -14.17
CA LEU A 84 -17.81 18.36 -13.46
C LEU A 84 -18.43 18.74 -12.11
N LEU A 85 -17.71 18.40 -11.02
CA LEU A 85 -18.13 18.77 -9.67
C LEU A 85 -17.12 19.74 -9.07
N PRO A 86 -17.56 20.88 -8.53
CA PRO A 86 -16.67 21.76 -7.78
C PRO A 86 -16.28 21.03 -6.47
N VAL A 87 -15.00 20.99 -6.17
CA VAL A 87 -14.48 20.43 -4.94
C VAL A 87 -13.75 21.53 -4.19
N ASN A 88 -14.19 21.83 -2.98
CA ASN A 88 -13.47 22.72 -2.08
C ASN A 88 -12.32 21.98 -1.42
N TYR A 89 -11.21 22.67 -1.20
CA TYR A 89 -10.13 22.14 -0.38
C TYR A 89 -10.63 21.94 1.05
N THR A 90 -10.32 20.80 1.62
CA THR A 90 -10.51 20.48 3.04
C THR A 90 -9.16 20.09 3.61
N ASP A 91 -8.81 20.66 4.74
CA ASP A 91 -7.56 20.35 5.42
C ASP A 91 -7.58 18.92 5.97
N VAL A 92 -6.42 18.43 6.39
CA VAL A 92 -6.29 17.12 7.05
C VAL A 92 -7.02 17.13 8.39
N ASP A 93 -7.60 16.00 8.79
CA ASP A 93 -8.35 15.90 10.06
C ASP A 93 -7.44 16.08 11.29
N GLU A 94 -6.15 15.73 11.16
CA GLU A 94 -5.16 15.90 12.23
C GLU A 94 -3.92 16.62 11.70
N ALA A 95 -3.93 17.94 11.82
CA ALA A 95 -2.77 18.78 11.53
C ALA A 95 -1.75 18.75 12.70
N ALA A 96 -0.48 19.02 12.38
CA ALA A 96 0.56 19.23 13.38
C ALA A 96 0.22 20.40 14.31
N ASP A 97 0.57 20.29 15.60
CA ASP A 97 0.33 21.30 16.62
C ASP A 97 1.52 21.42 17.59
N SER A 98 1.33 22.14 18.70
CA SER A 98 2.41 22.36 19.68
C SER A 98 2.83 21.12 20.45
N GLU A 99 1.96 20.11 20.57
CA GLU A 99 2.23 18.85 21.27
C GLU A 99 2.86 17.82 20.32
N TYR A 100 2.37 17.77 19.07
CA TYR A 100 2.83 16.90 18.01
C TYR A 100 3.24 17.76 16.79
N PRO A 101 4.46 18.31 16.79
CA PRO A 101 4.82 19.42 15.88
C PRO A 101 5.16 19.01 14.46
N LEU A 102 5.23 17.73 14.14
CA LEU A 102 5.54 17.23 12.80
C LEU A 102 4.35 16.49 12.19
N GLN A 103 4.16 16.72 10.89
CA GLN A 103 3.17 15.95 10.13
C GLN A 103 3.79 14.65 9.62
N LEU A 104 3.20 13.50 9.94
CA LEU A 104 3.62 12.20 9.40
C LEU A 104 2.81 11.85 8.15
N THR A 105 3.50 11.42 7.11
CA THR A 105 2.90 10.72 5.97
C THR A 105 3.45 9.30 5.85
N THR A 106 2.60 8.36 5.48
CA THR A 106 3.05 7.00 5.17
C THR A 106 3.47 6.88 3.71
N ASN A 107 4.53 6.14 3.43
CA ASN A 107 5.05 5.95 2.07
C ASN A 107 5.20 4.47 1.68
N ARG A 108 5.52 4.26 0.40
CA ARG A 108 5.97 2.98 -0.16
C ARG A 108 7.42 3.12 -0.56
N LEU A 109 8.17 2.03 -0.41
CA LEU A 109 9.56 1.96 -0.85
C LEU A 109 9.64 1.25 -2.20
N HIS A 110 10.59 1.69 -3.04
CA HIS A 110 10.75 1.17 -4.40
C HIS A 110 11.08 -0.33 -4.43
N PHE A 111 11.85 -0.82 -3.47
CA PHE A 111 12.33 -2.20 -3.42
C PHE A 111 11.32 -3.19 -2.83
N HIS A 112 10.21 -2.70 -2.25
CA HIS A 112 9.21 -3.56 -1.62
C HIS A 112 7.83 -3.38 -2.24
N TYR A 113 7.18 -4.51 -2.51
CA TYR A 113 5.84 -4.53 -3.08
C TYR A 113 4.76 -4.74 -2.00
N GLY A 114 3.81 -3.82 -1.93
CA GLY A 114 2.68 -3.89 -1.02
C GLY A 114 3.12 -3.98 0.44
N CYS A 115 2.73 -5.05 1.12
CA CYS A 115 3.10 -5.33 2.52
C CYS A 115 4.51 -5.94 2.69
N GLY A 116 5.24 -6.13 1.60
CA GLY A 116 6.60 -6.67 1.61
C GLY A 116 6.70 -8.18 1.81
N SER A 117 5.61 -8.92 1.97
CA SER A 117 5.62 -10.35 2.30
C SER A 117 6.40 -11.21 1.30
N MET A 118 6.39 -10.86 0.01
CA MET A 118 7.20 -11.53 -1.02
C MET A 118 8.61 -10.93 -1.11
N THR A 119 8.70 -9.62 -1.25
CA THR A 119 9.96 -8.93 -1.53
C THR A 119 10.95 -8.97 -0.36
N ARG A 120 10.47 -8.98 0.88
CA ARG A 120 11.30 -9.17 2.07
C ARG A 120 11.90 -10.58 2.21
N SER A 121 11.38 -11.54 1.45
CA SER A 121 12.00 -12.87 1.34
C SER A 121 13.23 -12.89 0.43
N SER A 122 13.49 -11.80 -0.31
CA SER A 122 14.70 -11.63 -1.12
C SER A 122 15.80 -10.93 -0.33
N PRO A 123 16.93 -11.58 -0.01
CA PRO A 123 18.03 -10.95 0.73
C PRO A 123 18.62 -9.71 0.03
N LEU A 124 18.54 -9.66 -1.30
CA LEU A 124 19.02 -8.51 -2.08
C LEU A 124 18.13 -7.30 -1.86
N LEU A 125 16.81 -7.46 -1.96
CA LEU A 125 15.85 -6.36 -1.78
C LEU A 125 15.80 -5.88 -0.32
N GLU A 126 15.85 -6.81 0.63
CA GLU A 126 15.89 -6.49 2.06
C GLU A 126 17.14 -5.70 2.46
N ARG A 127 18.29 -6.00 1.82
CA ARG A 127 19.54 -5.26 2.06
C ARG A 127 19.48 -3.81 1.55
N GLU A 128 18.79 -3.56 0.43
CA GLU A 128 18.71 -2.21 -0.17
C GLU A 128 17.85 -1.25 0.66
N THR A 129 17.03 -1.78 1.56
CA THR A 129 16.10 -0.99 2.35
C THR A 129 16.12 -1.42 3.80
N PRO A 130 16.82 -0.68 4.69
CA PRO A 130 16.82 -0.97 6.12
C PRO A 130 15.40 -0.98 6.69
N PRO A 131 15.06 -1.96 7.55
CA PRO A 131 13.73 -2.03 8.13
C PRO A 131 13.41 -0.81 9.00
N GLY A 132 12.23 -0.26 8.79
CA GLY A 132 11.61 0.70 9.69
C GLY A 132 12.39 1.99 9.88
N VAL A 133 12.58 2.80 8.84
CA VAL A 133 13.21 4.13 8.95
C VAL A 133 12.17 5.25 8.90
N LEU A 134 12.47 6.36 9.60
CA LEU A 134 11.76 7.62 9.44
C LEU A 134 12.61 8.58 8.63
N PHE A 135 12.09 9.05 7.50
CA PHE A 135 12.70 10.08 6.68
C PHE A 135 12.37 11.46 7.27
N ILE A 136 13.38 12.29 7.46
CA ILE A 136 13.27 13.61 8.09
C ILE A 136 14.14 14.63 7.36
N ASN A 137 13.66 15.87 7.27
CA ASN A 137 14.42 16.97 6.68
C ASN A 137 15.63 17.34 7.54
N PRO A 138 16.79 17.72 6.94
CA PRO A 138 17.97 18.15 7.69
C PRO A 138 17.72 19.31 8.67
N VAL A 139 16.82 20.23 8.34
CA VAL A 139 16.48 21.37 9.23
C VAL A 139 15.78 20.87 10.50
N ASP A 140 14.79 19.99 10.36
CA ASP A 140 14.05 19.41 11.48
C ASP A 140 14.96 18.51 12.32
N ALA A 141 15.78 17.67 11.68
CA ALA A 141 16.73 16.82 12.35
C ALA A 141 17.73 17.62 13.21
N ASN A 142 18.27 18.73 12.67
CA ASN A 142 19.14 19.63 13.42
C ASN A 142 18.45 20.28 14.62
N ASN A 143 17.21 20.76 14.42
CA ASN A 143 16.42 21.38 15.51
C ASN A 143 16.13 20.40 16.64
N LEU A 144 15.99 19.11 16.32
CA LEU A 144 15.71 18.04 17.27
C LEU A 144 16.99 17.33 17.78
N ASN A 145 18.18 17.74 17.34
CA ASN A 145 19.46 17.10 17.64
C ASN A 145 19.49 15.61 17.24
N ILE A 146 18.91 15.26 16.11
CA ILE A 146 18.85 13.92 15.56
C ILE A 146 19.99 13.74 14.53
N ALA A 147 20.82 12.73 14.74
CA ALA A 147 21.87 12.35 13.79
C ALA A 147 21.31 11.43 12.69
N HIS A 148 21.99 11.42 11.53
CA HIS A 148 21.69 10.44 10.47
C HIS A 148 21.95 9.02 11.00
N GLN A 149 21.01 8.10 10.77
CA GLN A 149 20.97 6.75 11.36
C GLN A 149 20.80 6.73 12.89
N GLY A 150 20.58 7.87 13.54
CA GLY A 150 20.32 7.97 14.96
C GLY A 150 19.05 7.25 15.37
N ALA A 151 19.08 6.64 16.58
CA ALA A 151 17.91 6.02 17.19
C ALA A 151 16.94 7.08 17.69
N ILE A 152 15.66 6.93 17.35
CA ILE A 152 14.58 7.87 17.66
C ILE A 152 13.33 7.15 18.13
N SER A 153 12.51 7.85 18.90
CA SER A 153 11.11 7.52 19.14
C SER A 153 10.20 8.37 18.26
N VAL A 154 9.09 7.79 17.85
CA VAL A 154 8.01 8.46 17.13
C VAL A 154 6.71 8.17 17.86
N GLU A 155 6.03 9.21 18.31
CA GLU A 155 4.82 9.15 19.12
C GLU A 155 3.68 9.91 18.43
N SER A 156 2.49 9.36 18.47
CA SER A 156 1.26 10.03 18.11
C SER A 156 0.26 9.89 19.25
N ARG A 157 -0.93 10.50 19.14
CA ARG A 157 -2.02 10.32 20.12
C ARG A 157 -2.50 8.88 20.29
N ARG A 158 -2.08 7.96 19.42
CA ARG A 158 -2.58 6.57 19.34
C ARG A 158 -1.52 5.51 19.56
N GLY A 159 -0.26 5.86 19.36
CA GLY A 159 0.80 4.86 19.47
C GLY A 159 2.19 5.47 19.57
N TYR A 160 3.10 4.58 19.89
CA TYR A 160 4.51 4.85 20.07
C TYR A 160 5.33 3.76 19.37
N LEU A 161 6.41 4.13 18.74
CA LEU A 161 7.39 3.19 18.17
C LEU A 161 8.80 3.76 18.22
N GLU A 162 9.78 2.91 18.13
CA GLU A 162 11.19 3.26 18.05
C GLU A 162 11.74 2.85 16.67
N THR A 163 12.59 3.69 16.08
CA THR A 163 13.17 3.47 14.77
C THR A 163 14.45 4.28 14.57
N ARG A 164 14.99 4.32 13.35
CA ARG A 164 16.14 5.14 12.98
C ARG A 164 15.75 6.28 12.06
N ALA A 165 16.42 7.42 12.21
CA ALA A 165 16.22 8.57 11.35
C ALA A 165 17.07 8.47 10.08
N MET A 166 16.45 8.68 8.92
CA MET A 166 17.10 8.86 7.64
C MET A 166 16.98 10.34 7.22
N ILE A 167 18.07 11.08 7.37
CA ILE A 167 18.07 12.50 7.01
C ILE A 167 18.17 12.63 5.49
N THR A 168 17.20 13.31 4.87
CA THR A 168 17.12 13.54 3.42
C THR A 168 16.42 14.86 3.09
N ASN A 169 16.80 15.45 1.96
CA ASN A 169 16.11 16.63 1.41
C ASN A 169 14.83 16.30 0.63
N ASP A 170 14.53 15.02 0.44
CA ASP A 170 13.32 14.59 -0.29
C ASP A 170 12.02 14.82 0.51
N VAL A 171 12.16 15.13 1.79
CA VAL A 171 11.04 15.43 2.69
C VAL A 171 11.05 16.91 3.05
N PRO A 172 9.95 17.64 2.86
CA PRO A 172 9.85 19.06 3.25
C PRO A 172 10.03 19.27 4.76
N VAL A 173 10.43 20.49 5.15
CA VAL A 173 10.48 20.91 6.56
C VAL A 173 9.08 20.83 7.19
N GLY A 174 8.99 20.29 8.41
CA GLY A 174 7.73 20.06 9.12
C GLY A 174 7.01 18.75 8.76
N LEU A 175 7.50 18.03 7.74
CA LEU A 175 6.97 16.73 7.33
C LEU A 175 7.98 15.63 7.63
N VAL A 176 7.50 14.49 8.10
CA VAL A 176 8.26 13.25 8.21
C VAL A 176 7.54 12.12 7.47
N SER A 177 8.29 11.14 6.99
CA SER A 177 7.73 10.06 6.18
C SER A 177 8.21 8.70 6.65
N MET A 178 7.29 7.71 6.75
CA MET A 178 7.63 6.34 7.14
C MET A 178 7.01 5.31 6.17
N PRO A 179 7.75 4.24 5.85
CA PRO A 179 7.15 3.10 5.16
C PRO A 179 6.16 2.36 6.08
N TYR A 180 5.06 1.87 5.50
CA TYR A 180 3.99 1.24 6.27
C TYR A 180 4.12 -0.30 6.41
N HIS A 181 5.03 -0.93 5.69
CA HIS A 181 5.06 -2.39 5.54
C HIS A 181 5.99 -3.14 6.50
N PHE A 182 6.78 -2.43 7.32
CA PHE A 182 7.68 -3.07 8.28
C PHE A 182 6.97 -3.40 9.58
N LYS A 183 6.95 -4.68 9.95
CA LYS A 183 6.38 -5.13 11.22
C LYS A 183 7.19 -4.68 12.45
N GLU A 184 8.46 -4.38 12.24
CA GLU A 184 9.39 -3.90 13.27
C GLU A 184 9.03 -2.48 13.73
N ALA A 185 8.55 -1.64 12.79
CA ALA A 185 8.13 -0.28 13.04
C ALA A 185 6.84 0.03 12.23
N PRO A 186 5.68 -0.51 12.65
CA PRO A 186 4.43 -0.41 11.91
C PRO A 186 3.82 0.98 12.02
N SER A 187 4.11 1.86 11.07
CA SER A 187 3.63 3.25 11.06
C SER A 187 2.11 3.39 11.14
N ASN A 188 1.35 2.35 10.77
CA ASN A 188 -0.11 2.35 10.92
C ASN A 188 -0.61 2.42 12.37
N GLN A 189 0.22 2.12 13.37
CA GLN A 189 -0.11 2.35 14.78
C GLN A 189 -0.15 3.84 15.16
N LEU A 190 0.48 4.68 14.35
CA LEU A 190 0.55 6.12 14.57
C LEU A 190 -0.60 6.87 13.88
N THR A 191 -1.15 6.31 12.79
CA THR A 191 -2.12 6.99 11.94
C THR A 191 -3.44 7.28 12.65
N ASN A 192 -4.14 8.35 12.21
CA ASN A 192 -5.42 8.76 12.78
C ASN A 192 -6.56 7.79 12.37
N THR A 193 -7.74 7.96 12.98
CA THR A 193 -8.92 7.13 12.73
C THR A 193 -9.91 7.78 11.78
N ALA A 194 -9.57 8.94 11.22
CA ALA A 194 -10.42 9.66 10.28
C ALA A 194 -10.68 8.86 9.00
N GLN A 195 -11.87 8.99 8.47
CA GLN A 195 -12.32 8.29 7.27
C GLN A 195 -13.11 9.22 6.37
N ASP A 196 -12.95 9.02 5.07
CA ASP A 196 -13.85 9.63 4.10
C ASP A 196 -15.32 9.32 4.46
N PRO A 197 -16.21 10.33 4.52
CA PRO A 197 -17.58 10.14 4.99
C PRO A 197 -18.42 9.23 4.09
N VAL A 198 -18.07 9.11 2.81
CA VAL A 198 -18.80 8.33 1.81
C VAL A 198 -18.17 6.95 1.61
N THR A 199 -16.88 6.91 1.23
CA THR A 199 -16.17 5.68 0.87
C THR A 199 -15.57 4.96 2.06
N LYS A 200 -15.51 5.61 3.23
CA LYS A 200 -14.85 5.08 4.44
C LYS A 200 -13.35 4.79 4.26
N MET A 201 -12.73 5.44 3.28
CA MET A 201 -11.29 5.37 3.08
C MET A 201 -10.56 5.99 4.28
N PRO A 202 -9.64 5.27 4.95
CA PRO A 202 -8.91 5.83 6.08
C PRO A 202 -7.87 6.86 5.64
N GLU A 203 -7.67 7.91 6.45
CA GLU A 203 -6.67 8.95 6.21
C GLU A 203 -5.27 8.48 6.64
N LEU A 204 -4.68 7.56 5.90
CA LEU A 204 -3.37 6.97 6.22
C LEU A 204 -2.17 7.89 5.89
N LYS A 205 -2.42 9.04 5.25
CA LYS A 205 -1.37 9.93 4.73
C LYS A 205 -1.09 11.15 5.59
N ALA A 206 -1.86 11.33 6.66
CA ALA A 206 -1.71 12.50 7.53
C ALA A 206 -2.02 12.14 9.00
N CYS A 207 -1.06 12.35 9.89
CA CYS A 207 -1.26 12.40 11.34
C CYS A 207 -0.16 13.21 12.00
N ALA A 208 -0.46 13.81 13.15
CA ALA A 208 0.50 14.59 13.91
C ALA A 208 1.37 13.68 14.78
N VAL A 209 2.69 13.93 14.80
CA VAL A 209 3.65 13.14 15.56
C VAL A 209 4.68 14.01 16.29
N LEU A 210 5.19 13.45 17.39
CA LEU A 210 6.34 13.94 18.13
C LEU A 210 7.51 12.99 17.89
N VAL A 211 8.66 13.54 17.47
CA VAL A 211 9.90 12.78 17.24
C VAL A 211 10.96 13.22 18.24
N LYS A 212 11.58 12.26 18.92
CA LYS A 212 12.65 12.53 19.90
C LYS A 212 13.84 11.59 19.67
N PRO A 213 15.08 12.05 19.89
CA PRO A 213 16.22 11.14 19.95
C PRO A 213 16.09 10.20 21.17
N LEU A 214 16.45 8.94 21.00
CA LEU A 214 16.61 8.02 22.13
C LEU A 214 17.90 8.33 22.90
N PRO A 215 17.99 7.91 24.17
CA PRO A 215 19.22 8.04 24.95
C PRO A 215 20.45 7.47 24.24
N ALA A 216 21.61 8.07 24.44
CA ALA A 216 22.85 7.64 23.81
C ALA A 216 23.15 6.16 24.13
N GLY A 217 23.42 5.37 23.10
CA GLY A 217 23.69 3.94 23.22
C GLY A 217 22.45 3.04 23.29
N GLN A 218 21.24 3.60 23.26
CA GLN A 218 20.01 2.82 23.15
C GLN A 218 19.72 2.51 21.69
N GLU A 219 19.51 1.23 21.39
CA GLU A 219 19.05 0.75 20.09
C GLU A 219 17.51 0.77 20.03
N PRO A 220 16.93 1.05 18.85
CA PRO A 220 15.47 0.97 18.69
C PRO A 220 14.96 -0.45 18.93
N ARG A 221 13.92 -0.58 19.72
CA ARG A 221 13.27 -1.86 20.02
C ARG A 221 12.10 -2.08 19.04
N PRO A 222 11.95 -3.32 18.52
CA PRO A 222 10.76 -3.67 17.75
C PRO A 222 9.48 -3.48 18.56
N VAL A 223 8.38 -3.13 17.91
CA VAL A 223 7.10 -2.86 18.59
C VAL A 223 6.60 -4.03 19.43
N GLN A 224 6.93 -5.25 19.04
CA GLN A 224 6.58 -6.46 19.79
C GLN A 224 7.22 -6.51 21.20
N GLU A 225 8.39 -5.92 21.37
CA GLU A 225 9.07 -5.81 22.67
C GLU A 225 8.49 -4.66 23.50
N LEU A 226 8.15 -3.54 22.85
CA LEU A 226 7.55 -2.38 23.52
C LEU A 226 6.17 -2.70 24.13
N GLN A 227 5.40 -3.60 23.51
CA GLN A 227 4.08 -4.01 23.99
C GLN A 227 4.12 -4.98 25.18
N GLN A 228 5.28 -5.53 25.53
CA GLN A 228 5.43 -6.41 26.70
C GLN A 228 5.69 -5.62 27.99
N ASP A 229 6.11 -4.35 27.87
CA ASP A 229 6.44 -3.46 28.99
C ASP A 229 5.25 -2.56 29.41
N SER A 230 4.11 -2.62 28.69
CA SER A 230 2.89 -1.83 28.89
C SER A 230 1.76 -2.65 29.49
#